data_79478d5ce3604d618a159f3c4f2467a1
#
_entry.id   79478d5ce3604d618a159f3c4f2467a1
#
_cell.length_a   1.000
_cell.length_b   1.000
_cell.length_c   1.000
_cell.angle_alpha   90.00
_cell.angle_beta   90.00
_cell.angle_gamma   90.00
#
_symmetry.space_group_name_H-M   'P 1'
#
loop_
_entity.id
_entity.type
_entity.pdbx_description
1 polymer ?
#
loop_
_entity_poly.entity_id
_entity_poly.type
_entity_poly.pdbx_seq_one_letter_code
_entity_poly.pdbx_strand_id
1 'polypeptide(L)'
;MRVLLLIALMSVSLTTAFSQPGGKRKKNRVSYITKDRKQREENKFLEKQWWLGLKGGTNLSRAVVTTHFSGVSPTNYPLDQAYKEYEEFKSFGSQVTLEGTFYFRQLSLSLQPTYSRSQFVYTNHYNWRDPENAGHSLELHYRQLQKTEHLVIPILVRYDLTTTRLRPFVQAGAFAALLINASKEVTISGTDYASGGEHEFSGDPIIVGASDLFTPAYYGLMGGAGVHYHQGNIRLSLDISYRYGMTNIVSPAHRYGNDRLAGVGDAMDDMTLDNIVVSLGCVFPLRFLGNAYKAVDNK
;
A
#
# COMPACT_ATOMS: atom_id res chain seq x y z
N MET A 1 -19.21 -3.42 -12.84
CA MET A 1 -20.62 -3.09 -12.57
C MET A 1 -21.00 -3.13 -11.07
N ARG A 2 -20.55 -4.09 -10.23
CA ARG A 2 -20.93 -4.18 -8.80
C ARG A 2 -20.36 -3.09 -7.90
N VAL A 3 -19.19 -2.52 -8.21
CA VAL A 3 -18.55 -1.46 -7.43
C VAL A 3 -19.21 -0.09 -7.62
N LEU A 4 -19.70 0.20 -8.83
CA LEU A 4 -20.44 1.43 -9.13
C LEU A 4 -21.80 1.49 -8.41
N LEU A 5 -22.41 0.34 -8.15
CA LEU A 5 -23.69 0.24 -7.43
C LEU A 5 -23.54 0.54 -5.93
N LEU A 6 -22.40 0.21 -5.32
CA LEU A 6 -22.08 0.50 -3.91
C LEU A 6 -21.81 2.00 -3.68
N ILE A 7 -21.18 2.69 -4.63
CA ILE A 7 -20.95 4.13 -4.58
C ILE A 7 -22.27 4.90 -4.76
N ALA A 8 -23.17 4.42 -5.62
CA ALA A 8 -24.50 4.98 -5.81
C ALA A 8 -25.41 4.81 -4.57
N LEU A 9 -25.30 3.70 -3.84
CA LEU A 9 -26.07 3.46 -2.60
C LEU A 9 -25.58 4.33 -1.43
N MET A 10 -24.29 4.67 -1.35
CA MET A 10 -23.79 5.61 -0.36
C MET A 10 -24.20 7.07 -0.64
N SER A 11 -24.44 7.45 -1.88
CA SER A 11 -24.85 8.81 -2.24
C SER A 11 -26.34 9.09 -1.94
N VAL A 12 -27.20 8.07 -1.95
CA VAL A 12 -28.65 8.22 -1.68
C VAL A 12 -28.95 8.37 -0.19
N SER A 13 -28.11 7.85 0.71
CA SER A 13 -28.34 7.99 2.16
C SER A 13 -27.94 9.35 2.75
N LEU A 14 -27.23 10.20 2.00
CA LEU A 14 -26.81 11.53 2.46
C LEU A 14 -27.86 12.64 2.20
N THR A 15 -28.85 12.40 1.38
CA THR A 15 -29.83 13.45 0.98
C THR A 15 -31.09 13.54 1.84
N THR A 16 -31.33 12.60 2.75
CA THR A 16 -32.55 12.58 3.58
C THR A 16 -32.42 13.26 4.96
N ALA A 17 -31.23 13.78 5.31
CA ALA A 17 -31.00 14.41 6.62
C ALA A 17 -31.24 15.94 6.68
N PHE A 18 -31.70 16.57 5.61
CA PHE A 18 -31.91 18.02 5.55
C PHE A 18 -33.38 18.41 5.26
N SER A 19 -34.28 18.14 6.21
CA SER A 19 -35.58 18.78 6.20
C SER A 19 -36.17 18.82 7.61
N GLN A 20 -35.88 19.90 8.35
CA GLN A 20 -36.71 20.34 9.48
C GLN A 20 -37.11 21.81 9.30
N PRO A 21 -38.40 22.16 9.40
CA PRO A 21 -38.86 23.52 9.22
C PRO A 21 -38.54 24.39 10.43
N GLY A 22 -37.97 25.56 10.15
CA GLY A 22 -37.49 26.51 11.13
C GLY A 22 -38.56 27.23 11.94
N GLY A 23 -38.58 26.98 13.23
CA GLY A 23 -39.27 27.83 14.20
C GLY A 23 -38.46 29.12 14.47
N LYS A 24 -39.04 30.29 14.23
CA LYS A 24 -38.43 31.59 14.53
C LYS A 24 -38.27 31.77 16.04
N ARG A 25 -37.09 31.55 16.61
CA ARG A 25 -36.75 31.91 18.00
C ARG A 25 -36.07 33.28 18.04
N LYS A 26 -36.55 34.17 18.89
CA LYS A 26 -35.94 35.46 19.22
C LYS A 26 -34.51 35.26 19.69
N LYS A 27 -33.54 35.85 18.98
CA LYS A 27 -32.10 35.72 19.25
C LYS A 27 -31.69 36.68 20.37
N ASN A 28 -31.44 36.16 21.58
CA ASN A 28 -30.81 36.92 22.67
C ASN A 28 -29.34 37.16 22.35
N ARG A 29 -28.89 38.41 22.39
CA ARG A 29 -27.52 38.86 22.12
C ARG A 29 -26.45 38.16 22.97
N VAL A 30 -26.80 37.68 24.17
CA VAL A 30 -25.91 36.94 25.10
C VAL A 30 -25.50 35.57 24.54
N SER A 31 -26.28 34.96 23.67
CA SER A 31 -26.02 33.64 23.08
C SER A 31 -24.86 33.61 22.11
N TYR A 32 -24.51 34.73 21.48
CA TYR A 32 -23.42 34.79 20.51
C TYR A 32 -22.03 34.79 21.18
N ILE A 33 -21.89 35.57 22.26
CA ILE A 33 -20.61 35.70 23.01
C ILE A 33 -20.21 34.37 23.66
N THR A 34 -21.18 33.63 24.22
CA THR A 34 -20.98 32.31 24.79
C THR A 34 -20.65 31.25 23.76
N LYS A 35 -21.22 31.35 22.56
CA LYS A 35 -20.99 30.41 21.45
C LYS A 35 -19.58 30.59 20.86
N ASP A 36 -19.16 31.85 20.67
CA ASP A 36 -17.81 32.15 20.20
C ASP A 36 -16.73 31.76 21.22
N ARG A 37 -17.01 31.95 22.52
CA ARG A 37 -16.08 31.55 23.58
C ARG A 37 -15.96 30.03 23.67
N LYS A 38 -17.07 29.31 23.61
CA LYS A 38 -17.09 27.85 23.60
C LYS A 38 -16.40 27.28 22.36
N GLN A 39 -16.60 27.91 21.21
CA GLN A 39 -15.98 27.53 19.95
C GLN A 39 -14.47 27.83 19.94
N ARG A 40 -14.00 28.90 20.61
CA ARG A 40 -12.58 29.20 20.81
C ARG A 40 -11.93 28.24 21.81
N GLU A 41 -12.63 27.85 22.86
CA GLU A 41 -12.15 26.86 23.83
C GLU A 41 -12.10 25.46 23.22
N GLU A 42 -13.08 25.07 22.41
CA GLU A 42 -13.07 23.84 21.61
C GLU A 42 -11.91 23.84 20.59
N ASN A 43 -11.69 24.95 19.90
CA ASN A 43 -10.59 25.07 18.95
C ASN A 43 -9.21 25.00 19.62
N LYS A 44 -9.00 25.68 20.76
CA LYS A 44 -7.79 25.58 21.57
C LYS A 44 -7.54 24.16 22.08
N PHE A 45 -8.61 23.48 22.41
CA PHE A 45 -8.57 22.11 22.90
C PHE A 45 -8.18 21.13 21.78
N LEU A 46 -8.68 21.33 20.55
CA LEU A 46 -8.34 20.53 19.38
C LEU A 46 -6.89 20.77 18.90
N GLU A 47 -6.25 21.83 19.35
CA GLU A 47 -4.86 22.19 18.98
C GLU A 47 -3.77 21.33 19.65
N LYS A 48 -4.10 20.65 20.77
CA LYS A 48 -3.14 19.79 21.49
C LYS A 48 -3.81 18.53 21.98
N GLN A 49 -3.85 17.51 21.12
CA GLN A 49 -4.61 16.31 21.43
C GLN A 49 -4.07 15.06 20.72
N TRP A 50 -4.29 13.90 21.36
CA TRP A 50 -4.11 12.61 20.74
C TRP A 50 -5.35 12.21 19.94
N TRP A 51 -5.11 11.67 18.77
CA TRP A 51 -6.12 11.13 17.87
C TRP A 51 -5.79 9.67 17.57
N LEU A 52 -6.83 8.84 17.53
CA LEU A 52 -6.73 7.44 17.15
C LEU A 52 -7.70 7.17 16.00
N GLY A 53 -7.30 6.38 15.03
CA GLY A 53 -8.15 6.07 13.89
C GLY A 53 -7.76 4.85 13.11
N LEU A 54 -8.59 4.58 12.13
CA LEU A 54 -8.45 3.51 11.16
C LEU A 54 -8.44 4.08 9.76
N LYS A 55 -7.54 3.54 8.92
CA LYS A 55 -7.50 3.82 7.48
C LYS A 55 -7.49 2.51 6.70
N GLY A 56 -8.18 2.52 5.57
CA GLY A 56 -8.08 1.51 4.55
C GLY A 56 -7.52 2.11 3.27
N GLY A 57 -6.81 1.34 2.49
CA GLY A 57 -6.22 1.87 1.27
C GLY A 57 -5.77 0.81 0.29
N THR A 58 -5.33 1.30 -0.85
CA THR A 58 -4.68 0.49 -1.88
C THR A 58 -3.27 0.99 -2.12
N ASN A 59 -2.40 0.10 -2.57
CA ASN A 59 -1.05 0.45 -3.00
C ASN A 59 -0.77 -0.09 -4.39
N LEU A 60 0.10 0.60 -5.10
CA LEU A 60 0.71 0.19 -6.36
C LEU A 60 2.20 0.05 -6.10
N SER A 61 2.76 -1.09 -6.44
CA SER A 61 4.15 -1.41 -6.13
C SER A 61 5.02 -1.45 -7.37
N ARG A 62 6.30 -1.06 -7.18
CA ARG A 62 7.36 -1.17 -8.17
C ARG A 62 8.58 -1.79 -7.52
N ALA A 63 9.08 -2.88 -8.10
CA ALA A 63 10.39 -3.41 -7.77
C ALA A 63 11.46 -2.66 -8.58
N VAL A 64 12.42 -2.04 -7.90
CA VAL A 64 13.54 -1.33 -8.52
C VAL A 64 14.77 -2.19 -8.37
N VAL A 65 15.22 -2.78 -9.49
CA VAL A 65 16.38 -3.68 -9.53
C VAL A 65 17.66 -2.88 -9.36
N THR A 66 18.52 -3.34 -8.46
CA THR A 66 19.87 -2.79 -8.24
C THR A 66 20.97 -3.66 -8.84
N THR A 67 20.79 -4.98 -8.83
CA THR A 67 21.73 -5.93 -9.41
C THR A 67 20.97 -7.11 -9.98
N HIS A 68 21.24 -7.45 -11.23
CA HIS A 68 20.66 -8.61 -11.90
C HIS A 68 21.39 -9.89 -11.56
N PHE A 69 20.62 -10.96 -11.37
CA PHE A 69 21.11 -12.31 -11.14
C PHE A 69 20.35 -13.30 -12.03
N SER A 70 21.08 -14.31 -12.53
CA SER A 70 20.49 -15.39 -13.30
C SER A 70 20.97 -16.74 -12.73
N GLY A 71 20.05 -17.69 -12.59
CA GLY A 71 20.37 -19.08 -12.22
C GLY A 71 21.08 -19.84 -13.32
N VAL A 72 21.11 -19.32 -14.55
CA VAL A 72 21.72 -19.93 -15.74
C VAL A 72 23.11 -19.38 -16.02
N SER A 73 23.64 -18.50 -15.15
CA SER A 73 24.88 -17.74 -15.34
C SER A 73 26.17 -18.55 -15.59
N PRO A 74 26.32 -19.87 -15.33
CA PRO A 74 27.48 -20.62 -15.79
C PRO A 74 27.26 -21.37 -17.11
N THR A 75 26.07 -21.28 -17.72
CA THR A 75 25.75 -21.98 -18.97
C THR A 75 25.99 -21.06 -20.17
N ASN A 76 26.19 -21.64 -21.37
CA ASN A 76 26.38 -20.90 -22.62
C ASN A 76 25.14 -20.12 -23.11
N TYR A 77 24.19 -19.81 -22.22
CA TYR A 77 23.07 -18.95 -22.52
C TYR A 77 23.52 -17.48 -22.65
N PRO A 78 23.11 -16.76 -23.69
CA PRO A 78 23.40 -15.34 -23.81
C PRO A 78 22.79 -14.59 -22.62
N LEU A 79 23.62 -13.80 -21.94
CA LEU A 79 23.21 -13.02 -20.74
C LEU A 79 22.03 -12.06 -21.02
N ASP A 80 21.91 -11.57 -22.23
CA ASP A 80 20.85 -10.70 -22.71
C ASP A 80 19.45 -11.37 -22.70
N GLN A 81 19.38 -12.70 -22.80
CA GLN A 81 18.12 -13.45 -22.71
C GLN A 81 17.71 -13.80 -21.27
N ALA A 82 18.60 -13.56 -20.30
CA ALA A 82 18.38 -13.87 -18.90
C ALA A 82 17.82 -12.67 -18.11
N TYR A 83 17.62 -11.53 -18.76
CA TYR A 83 17.06 -10.34 -18.08
C TYR A 83 15.57 -10.49 -17.82
N LYS A 84 15.18 -10.01 -16.63
CA LYS A 84 13.79 -9.94 -16.18
C LYS A 84 13.24 -8.55 -16.46
N GLU A 85 12.06 -8.50 -17.02
CA GLU A 85 11.31 -7.26 -17.22
C GLU A 85 10.32 -7.08 -16.08
N TYR A 86 10.48 -6.00 -15.28
CA TYR A 86 9.62 -5.69 -14.15
C TYR A 86 8.53 -4.70 -14.54
N GLU A 87 7.28 -5.03 -14.21
CA GLU A 87 6.15 -4.14 -14.43
C GLU A 87 6.10 -3.05 -13.34
N GLU A 88 6.02 -1.77 -13.78
CA GLU A 88 5.98 -0.65 -12.86
C GLU A 88 4.54 -0.28 -12.49
N PHE A 89 4.21 -0.24 -11.20
CA PHE A 89 2.96 0.26 -10.64
C PHE A 89 1.67 -0.29 -11.28
N LYS A 90 1.69 -1.50 -11.84
CA LYS A 90 0.51 -2.09 -12.48
C LYS A 90 -0.32 -2.96 -11.53
N SER A 91 0.31 -3.57 -10.54
CA SER A 91 -0.34 -4.51 -9.63
C SER A 91 -0.87 -3.81 -8.39
N PHE A 92 -2.16 -3.99 -8.11
CA PHE A 92 -2.84 -3.41 -6.96
C PHE A 92 -2.67 -4.29 -5.73
N GLY A 93 -2.18 -3.69 -4.65
CA GLY A 93 -2.21 -4.27 -3.32
C GLY A 93 -3.27 -3.60 -2.44
N SER A 94 -3.37 -4.07 -1.21
CA SER A 94 -4.30 -3.54 -0.21
C SER A 94 -3.59 -3.28 1.12
N GLN A 95 -4.11 -2.34 1.90
CA GLN A 95 -3.58 -2.07 3.23
C GLN A 95 -4.64 -1.64 4.23
N VAL A 96 -4.38 -1.95 5.49
CA VAL A 96 -5.15 -1.49 6.65
C VAL A 96 -4.19 -0.89 7.65
N THR A 97 -4.51 0.31 8.13
CA THR A 97 -3.64 1.12 8.99
C THR A 97 -4.37 1.52 10.27
N LEU A 98 -3.73 1.32 11.40
CA LEU A 98 -4.08 1.99 12.64
C LEU A 98 -3.30 3.31 12.69
N GLU A 99 -3.98 4.42 12.98
CA GLU A 99 -3.33 5.72 13.10
C GLU A 99 -3.40 6.22 14.53
N GLY A 100 -2.22 6.44 15.15
CA GLY A 100 -2.06 7.18 16.40
C GLY A 100 -1.36 8.49 16.10
N THR A 101 -2.02 9.63 16.29
CA THR A 101 -1.48 10.95 15.96
C THR A 101 -1.54 11.88 17.17
N PHE A 102 -0.40 12.48 17.50
CA PHE A 102 -0.31 13.60 18.40
C PHE A 102 -0.33 14.90 17.62
N TYR A 103 -1.33 15.71 17.86
CA TYR A 103 -1.55 16.97 17.18
C TYR A 103 -1.17 18.15 18.07
N PHE A 104 -0.33 19.05 17.56
CA PHE A 104 0.10 20.28 18.22
C PHE A 104 0.02 21.44 17.24
N ARG A 105 -1.03 22.25 17.36
CA ARG A 105 -1.35 23.35 16.43
C ARG A 105 -1.51 22.84 14.98
N GLN A 106 -0.61 23.22 14.07
CA GLN A 106 -0.60 22.77 12.67
C GLN A 106 0.35 21.59 12.43
N LEU A 107 1.17 21.25 13.42
CA LEU A 107 2.13 20.15 13.36
C LEU A 107 1.54 18.93 14.04
N SER A 108 1.74 17.76 13.45
CA SER A 108 1.40 16.50 14.10
C SER A 108 2.46 15.44 13.88
N LEU A 109 2.66 14.62 14.90
CA LEU A 109 3.49 13.42 14.85
C LEU A 109 2.54 12.21 14.80
N SER A 110 2.71 11.37 13.80
CA SER A 110 1.85 10.22 13.55
C SER A 110 2.65 8.93 13.50
N LEU A 111 2.18 7.92 14.25
CA LEU A 111 2.60 6.54 14.16
C LEU A 111 1.47 5.74 13.50
N GLN A 112 1.78 5.01 12.42
CA GLN A 112 0.76 4.39 11.59
C GLN A 112 1.06 2.90 11.30
N PRO A 113 1.05 1.99 12.31
CA PRO A 113 1.22 0.57 12.03
C PRO A 113 0.20 0.09 11.00
N THR A 114 0.72 -0.49 9.93
CA THR A 114 -0.03 -0.83 8.71
C THR A 114 0.25 -2.26 8.31
N TYR A 115 -0.78 -3.09 8.20
CA TYR A 115 -0.71 -4.33 7.44
C TYR A 115 -0.84 -3.99 5.96
N SER A 116 0.17 -4.33 5.18
CA SER A 116 0.25 -4.00 3.75
C SER A 116 0.54 -5.25 2.93
N ARG A 117 -0.32 -5.56 1.97
CA ARG A 117 -0.11 -6.56 0.94
C ARG A 117 0.27 -5.86 -0.35
N SER A 118 1.50 -6.10 -0.81
CA SER A 118 2.07 -5.53 -2.03
C SER A 118 2.23 -6.61 -3.09
N GLN A 119 2.13 -6.24 -4.36
CA GLN A 119 2.29 -7.16 -5.48
C GLN A 119 3.14 -6.50 -6.58
N PHE A 120 4.02 -7.27 -7.19
CA PHE A 120 4.75 -6.87 -8.38
C PHE A 120 4.91 -8.05 -9.34
N VAL A 121 5.02 -7.77 -10.61
CA VAL A 121 5.12 -8.77 -11.68
C VAL A 121 6.42 -8.57 -12.42
N TYR A 122 7.03 -9.67 -12.79
CA TYR A 122 8.13 -9.68 -13.74
C TYR A 122 8.00 -10.85 -14.72
N THR A 123 8.59 -10.70 -15.90
CA THR A 123 8.57 -11.68 -16.97
C THR A 123 9.99 -12.05 -17.37
N ASN A 124 10.18 -13.32 -17.68
CA ASN A 124 11.42 -13.85 -18.25
C ASN A 124 11.08 -14.49 -19.58
N HIS A 125 11.94 -14.27 -20.58
CA HIS A 125 11.83 -14.88 -21.89
C HIS A 125 13.04 -15.75 -22.13
N TYR A 126 12.83 -17.01 -22.52
CA TYR A 126 13.88 -17.94 -22.89
C TYR A 126 13.61 -18.42 -24.31
N ASN A 127 14.63 -18.34 -25.16
CA ASN A 127 14.58 -18.86 -26.51
C ASN A 127 15.72 -19.87 -26.66
N TRP A 128 15.35 -21.14 -26.73
CA TRP A 128 16.27 -22.22 -27.01
C TRP A 128 16.21 -22.55 -28.49
N ARG A 129 17.37 -22.76 -29.13
CA ARG A 129 17.50 -23.22 -30.52
C ARG A 129 18.46 -24.42 -30.58
N ASP A 130 18.04 -25.40 -31.35
CA ASP A 130 18.89 -26.56 -31.63
C ASP A 130 20.12 -26.14 -32.47
N PRO A 131 21.36 -26.39 -32.04
CA PRO A 131 22.56 -26.07 -32.79
C PRO A 131 22.68 -26.83 -34.11
N GLU A 132 22.11 -28.05 -34.19
CA GLU A 132 22.19 -28.92 -35.37
C GLU A 132 21.03 -28.73 -36.35
N ASN A 133 19.90 -28.24 -35.85
CA ASN A 133 18.72 -28.03 -36.68
C ASN A 133 18.02 -26.68 -36.38
N ALA A 134 18.32 -25.67 -37.19
CA ALA A 134 17.81 -24.32 -37.01
C ALA A 134 16.28 -24.22 -37.05
N GLY A 135 15.56 -25.25 -37.53
CA GLY A 135 14.10 -25.33 -37.52
C GLY A 135 13.51 -25.74 -36.17
N HIS A 136 14.35 -26.26 -35.27
CA HIS A 136 13.91 -26.67 -33.93
C HIS A 136 14.21 -25.57 -32.93
N SER A 137 13.16 -24.93 -32.42
CA SER A 137 13.29 -23.92 -31.35
C SER A 137 12.15 -24.06 -30.33
N LEU A 138 12.42 -23.60 -29.13
CA LEU A 138 11.45 -23.55 -28.03
C LEU A 138 11.48 -22.15 -27.42
N GLU A 139 10.37 -21.46 -27.47
CA GLU A 139 10.18 -20.16 -26.86
C GLU A 139 9.37 -20.32 -25.58
N LEU A 140 9.93 -19.85 -24.44
CA LEU A 140 9.32 -19.94 -23.13
C LEU A 140 9.11 -18.54 -22.55
N HIS A 141 7.90 -18.28 -22.10
CA HIS A 141 7.51 -17.05 -21.42
C HIS A 141 7.07 -17.38 -20.00
N TYR A 142 7.83 -16.89 -19.03
CA TYR A 142 7.51 -17.01 -17.61
C TYR A 142 6.97 -15.70 -17.10
N ARG A 143 5.74 -15.70 -16.62
CA ARG A 143 5.13 -14.57 -15.92
C ARG A 143 5.08 -14.90 -14.43
N GLN A 144 5.72 -14.06 -13.62
CA GLN A 144 5.90 -14.30 -12.21
C GLN A 144 5.27 -13.16 -11.40
N LEU A 145 4.21 -13.48 -10.64
CA LEU A 145 3.53 -12.56 -9.76
C LEU A 145 4.01 -12.80 -8.33
N GLN A 146 4.77 -11.85 -7.78
CA GLN A 146 5.20 -11.83 -6.39
C GLN A 146 4.16 -11.11 -5.53
N LYS A 147 3.75 -11.77 -4.44
CA LYS A 147 2.86 -11.22 -3.41
C LYS A 147 3.63 -11.20 -2.09
N THR A 148 3.76 -10.02 -1.48
CA THR A 148 4.46 -9.84 -0.20
C THR A 148 3.54 -9.17 0.81
N GLU A 149 3.55 -9.66 2.03
CA GLU A 149 2.77 -9.15 3.15
C GLU A 149 3.71 -8.62 4.23
N HIS A 150 3.54 -7.35 4.60
CA HIS A 150 4.42 -6.67 5.55
C HIS A 150 3.62 -5.97 6.65
N LEU A 151 4.18 -5.99 7.85
CA LEU A 151 3.83 -5.01 8.89
C LEU A 151 4.73 -3.78 8.70
N VAL A 152 4.16 -2.71 8.16
CA VAL A 152 4.87 -1.45 7.94
C VAL A 152 4.58 -0.50 9.09
N ILE A 153 5.62 0.09 9.68
CA ILE A 153 5.53 0.99 10.84
C ILE A 153 6.14 2.34 10.44
N PRO A 154 5.38 3.24 9.80
CA PRO A 154 5.83 4.59 9.51
C PRO A 154 5.70 5.52 10.71
N ILE A 155 6.69 6.39 10.86
CA ILE A 155 6.68 7.54 11.77
C ILE A 155 6.71 8.78 10.89
N LEU A 156 5.65 9.59 10.92
CA LEU A 156 5.43 10.72 10.03
C LEU A 156 5.27 12.01 10.80
N VAL A 157 5.92 13.04 10.32
CA VAL A 157 5.63 14.44 10.68
C VAL A 157 4.70 14.99 9.61
N ARG A 158 3.61 15.60 10.04
CA ARG A 158 2.58 16.16 9.19
C ARG A 158 2.39 17.63 9.52
N TYR A 159 2.20 18.45 8.48
CA TYR A 159 1.94 19.88 8.60
C TYR A 159 0.63 20.23 7.88
N ASP A 160 -0.34 20.77 8.63
CA ASP A 160 -1.61 21.25 8.09
C ASP A 160 -1.42 22.66 7.51
N LEU A 161 -1.76 22.84 6.24
CA LEU A 161 -1.58 24.12 5.54
C LEU A 161 -2.63 25.17 5.94
N THR A 162 -3.79 24.73 6.42
CA THR A 162 -4.90 25.62 6.82
C THR A 162 -5.46 25.21 8.17
N THR A 163 -6.21 26.12 8.80
CA THR A 163 -6.92 25.89 10.07
C THR A 163 -8.44 25.78 9.90
N THR A 164 -8.92 25.70 8.66
CA THR A 164 -10.35 25.60 8.32
C THR A 164 -10.90 24.18 8.57
N ARG A 165 -12.16 23.94 8.25
CA ARG A 165 -12.77 22.59 8.33
C ARG A 165 -12.14 21.60 7.35
N LEU A 166 -11.78 22.11 6.16
CA LEU A 166 -11.02 21.37 5.16
C LEU A 166 -9.55 21.77 5.31
N ARG A 167 -8.69 20.80 5.67
CA ARG A 167 -7.27 21.03 5.96
C ARG A 167 -6.41 20.19 5.04
N PRO A 168 -5.92 20.78 3.95
CA PRO A 168 -4.82 20.16 3.20
C PRO A 168 -3.59 20.05 4.09
N PHE A 169 -2.86 18.94 3.94
CA PHE A 169 -1.63 18.71 4.68
C PHE A 169 -0.56 18.08 3.79
N VAL A 170 0.68 18.23 4.23
CA VAL A 170 1.83 17.51 3.70
C VAL A 170 2.43 16.66 4.82
N GLN A 171 2.99 15.52 4.47
CA GLN A 171 3.61 14.62 5.45
C GLN A 171 4.92 14.05 4.91
N ALA A 172 5.87 13.82 5.81
CA ALA A 172 7.12 13.16 5.51
C ALA A 172 7.63 12.40 6.74
N GLY A 173 8.42 11.36 6.51
CA GLY A 173 9.02 10.57 7.56
C GLY A 173 9.74 9.34 7.06
N ALA A 174 9.94 8.40 7.96
CA ALA A 174 10.59 7.13 7.67
C ALA A 174 9.70 5.96 8.08
N PHE A 175 9.95 4.80 7.50
CA PHE A 175 9.25 3.57 7.85
C PHE A 175 10.22 2.40 7.97
N ALA A 176 9.83 1.44 8.81
CA ALA A 176 10.39 0.10 8.83
C ALA A 176 9.27 -0.88 8.45
N ALA A 177 9.61 -1.91 7.69
CA ALA A 177 8.69 -2.95 7.26
C ALA A 177 9.22 -4.31 7.67
N LEU A 178 8.38 -5.12 8.30
CA LEU A 178 8.68 -6.49 8.73
C LEU A 178 7.91 -7.45 7.84
N LEU A 179 8.59 -8.43 7.26
CA LEU A 179 7.98 -9.45 6.44
C LEU A 179 7.10 -10.36 7.32
N ILE A 180 5.86 -10.57 6.92
CA ILE A 180 4.94 -11.54 7.52
C ILE A 180 4.89 -12.80 6.67
N ASN A 181 4.68 -12.61 5.36
CA ASN A 181 4.54 -13.72 4.42
C ASN A 181 4.92 -13.28 3.01
N ALA A 182 5.39 -14.21 2.18
CA ALA A 182 5.52 -13.98 0.74
C ALA A 182 5.17 -15.25 -0.03
N SER A 183 4.55 -15.05 -1.19
CA SER A 183 4.22 -16.12 -2.14
C SER A 183 4.51 -15.67 -3.55
N LYS A 184 4.81 -16.64 -4.39
CA LYS A 184 5.11 -16.47 -5.80
C LYS A 184 4.17 -17.33 -6.61
N GLU A 185 3.57 -16.73 -7.63
CA GLU A 185 2.72 -17.40 -8.61
C GLU A 185 3.43 -17.35 -9.96
N VAL A 186 3.69 -18.51 -10.55
CA VAL A 186 4.41 -18.65 -11.82
C VAL A 186 3.47 -19.22 -12.85
N THR A 187 3.29 -18.51 -13.97
CA THR A 187 2.59 -18.99 -15.15
C THR A 187 3.59 -19.19 -16.27
N ILE A 188 3.57 -20.37 -16.88
CA ILE A 188 4.49 -20.75 -17.95
C ILE A 188 3.64 -20.88 -19.23
N SER A 189 4.06 -20.16 -20.27
CA SER A 189 3.52 -20.32 -21.62
C SER A 189 4.66 -20.38 -22.63
N GLY A 190 4.41 -20.91 -23.80
CA GLY A 190 5.45 -21.00 -24.81
C GLY A 190 4.97 -21.57 -26.11
N THR A 191 5.89 -21.59 -27.10
CA THR A 191 5.65 -22.18 -28.41
C THR A 191 6.78 -23.16 -28.72
N ASP A 192 6.41 -24.39 -29.00
CA ASP A 192 7.34 -25.45 -29.40
C ASP A 192 7.33 -25.60 -30.93
N TYR A 193 8.49 -25.39 -31.57
CA TYR A 193 8.72 -25.62 -32.99
C TYR A 193 9.55 -26.89 -33.22
N ALA A 194 9.96 -27.62 -32.18
CA ALA A 194 10.83 -28.79 -32.30
C ALA A 194 10.06 -30.08 -32.59
N SER A 195 8.75 -30.14 -32.28
CA SER A 195 7.95 -31.36 -32.43
C SER A 195 7.26 -31.53 -33.81
N GLY A 196 7.72 -30.79 -34.82
CA GLY A 196 7.23 -30.94 -36.21
C GLY A 196 6.08 -30.02 -36.61
N GLY A 197 5.87 -28.94 -35.88
CA GLY A 197 4.88 -27.90 -36.12
C GLY A 197 4.94 -26.84 -35.04
N GLU A 198 4.14 -25.79 -35.18
CA GLU A 198 3.96 -24.75 -34.19
C GLU A 198 2.89 -25.22 -33.18
N HIS A 199 3.33 -25.47 -31.94
CA HIS A 199 2.47 -25.89 -30.83
C HIS A 199 2.57 -24.89 -29.68
N GLU A 200 1.54 -24.08 -29.54
CA GLU A 200 1.37 -23.20 -28.36
C GLU A 200 0.91 -24.01 -27.16
N PHE A 201 1.51 -23.74 -26.01
CA PHE A 201 1.07 -24.30 -24.72
C PHE A 201 1.05 -23.24 -23.62
N SER A 202 0.13 -23.42 -22.69
CA SER A 202 0.04 -22.61 -21.45
C SER A 202 -0.24 -23.54 -20.30
N GLY A 203 0.62 -23.49 -19.28
CA GLY A 203 0.46 -24.26 -18.06
C GLY A 203 -0.45 -23.56 -17.04
N ASP A 204 -1.01 -24.34 -16.12
CA ASP A 204 -1.73 -23.78 -14.97
C ASP A 204 -0.77 -23.02 -14.05
N PRO A 205 -1.24 -21.93 -13.38
CA PRO A 205 -0.42 -21.18 -12.44
C PRO A 205 0.04 -22.03 -11.26
N ILE A 206 1.35 -22.02 -11.02
CA ILE A 206 1.98 -22.71 -9.87
C ILE A 206 2.21 -21.69 -8.76
N ILE A 207 1.63 -21.94 -7.58
CA ILE A 207 1.78 -21.09 -6.41
C ILE A 207 2.71 -21.74 -5.40
N VAL A 208 3.76 -21.02 -4.99
CA VAL A 208 4.75 -21.49 -4.01
C VAL A 208 4.98 -20.45 -2.92
N GLY A 209 5.30 -20.91 -1.70
CA GLY A 209 5.80 -20.04 -0.63
C GLY A 209 7.18 -19.50 -1.01
N ALA A 210 7.41 -18.20 -0.75
CA ALA A 210 8.62 -17.48 -1.15
C ALA A 210 9.20 -16.62 -0.02
N SER A 211 8.79 -16.85 1.24
CA SER A 211 9.19 -16.01 2.37
C SER A 211 10.69 -16.01 2.64
N ASP A 212 11.35 -17.12 2.41
CA ASP A 212 12.81 -17.30 2.54
C ASP A 212 13.62 -16.54 1.49
N LEU A 213 13.02 -16.22 0.33
CA LEU A 213 13.68 -15.42 -0.71
C LEU A 213 13.82 -13.94 -0.31
N PHE A 214 13.08 -13.50 0.69
CA PHE A 214 13.05 -12.10 1.13
C PHE A 214 13.75 -11.88 2.46
N THR A 215 14.25 -10.66 2.66
CA THR A 215 14.81 -10.24 3.95
C THR A 215 13.67 -10.07 4.96
N PRO A 216 13.91 -10.39 6.26
CA PRO A 216 12.89 -10.28 7.29
C PRO A 216 12.44 -8.84 7.56
N ALA A 217 13.27 -7.85 7.21
CA ALA A 217 12.97 -6.45 7.41
C ALA A 217 13.65 -5.56 6.37
N TYR A 218 12.98 -4.47 6.00
CA TYR A 218 13.55 -3.38 5.20
C TYR A 218 13.05 -2.03 5.71
N TYR A 219 13.72 -0.95 5.32
CA TYR A 219 13.35 0.41 5.72
C TYR A 219 13.46 1.38 4.56
N GLY A 220 12.86 2.55 4.75
CA GLY A 220 12.86 3.59 3.74
C GLY A 220 12.26 4.90 4.22
N LEU A 221 12.08 5.80 3.28
CA LEU A 221 11.46 7.11 3.49
C LEU A 221 10.03 7.11 2.93
N MET A 222 9.19 7.94 3.53
CA MET A 222 7.81 8.13 3.09
C MET A 222 7.49 9.62 3.03
N GLY A 223 6.86 10.04 1.94
CA GLY A 223 6.38 11.41 1.75
C GLY A 223 5.02 11.43 1.08
N GLY A 224 4.23 12.45 1.32
CA GLY A 224 2.91 12.54 0.71
C GLY A 224 2.13 13.78 1.10
N ALA A 225 0.92 13.84 0.58
CA ALA A 225 -0.03 14.92 0.85
C ALA A 225 -1.44 14.36 0.99
N GLY A 226 -2.32 15.13 1.58
CA GLY A 226 -3.70 14.72 1.75
C GLY A 226 -4.59 15.84 2.23
N VAL A 227 -5.81 15.48 2.55
CA VAL A 227 -6.81 16.40 3.05
C VAL A 227 -7.51 15.80 4.25
N HIS A 228 -7.66 16.59 5.31
CA HIS A 228 -8.53 16.30 6.43
C HIS A 228 -9.82 17.09 6.33
N TYR A 229 -10.93 16.43 6.54
CA TYR A 229 -12.23 17.07 6.71
C TYR A 229 -12.72 16.89 8.15
N HIS A 230 -12.87 18.01 8.87
CA HIS A 230 -13.31 18.03 10.25
C HIS A 230 -14.83 18.15 10.33
N GLN A 231 -15.50 17.13 10.84
CA GLN A 231 -16.94 17.11 11.09
C GLN A 231 -17.21 16.87 12.58
N GLY A 232 -17.24 17.95 13.36
CA GLY A 232 -17.40 17.87 14.81
C GLY A 232 -16.20 17.17 15.46
N ASN A 233 -16.44 15.99 16.02
CA ASN A 233 -15.42 15.18 16.72
C ASN A 233 -14.77 14.09 15.85
N ILE A 234 -15.10 14.07 14.58
CA ILE A 234 -14.58 13.10 13.62
C ILE A 234 -13.73 13.84 12.60
N ARG A 235 -12.60 13.25 12.26
CA ARG A 235 -11.74 13.71 11.17
C ARG A 235 -11.69 12.63 10.11
N LEU A 236 -12.24 12.92 8.94
CA LEU A 236 -12.05 12.10 7.75
C LEU A 236 -10.74 12.51 7.09
N SER A 237 -9.97 11.55 6.63
CA SER A 237 -8.70 11.79 5.94
C SER A 237 -8.68 11.05 4.61
N LEU A 238 -8.21 11.73 3.58
CA LEU A 238 -7.83 11.15 2.30
C LEU A 238 -6.40 11.56 2.05
N ASP A 239 -5.51 10.60 1.84
CA ASP A 239 -4.09 10.87 1.59
C ASP A 239 -3.52 10.01 0.46
N ILE A 240 -2.55 10.60 -0.24
CA ILE A 240 -1.69 9.92 -1.18
C ILE A 240 -0.25 10.05 -0.70
N SER A 241 0.49 8.96 -0.73
CA SER A 241 1.88 8.94 -0.29
C SER A 241 2.73 8.01 -1.14
N TYR A 242 4.01 8.35 -1.20
CA TYR A 242 5.04 7.55 -1.84
C TYR A 242 5.97 6.99 -0.77
N ARG A 243 6.17 5.66 -0.77
CA ARG A 243 7.15 4.96 0.05
C ARG A 243 8.33 4.61 -0.83
N TYR A 244 9.49 5.12 -0.50
CA TYR A 244 10.75 4.85 -1.16
C TYR A 244 11.55 3.83 -0.34
N GLY A 245 11.72 2.63 -0.88
CA GLY A 245 12.53 1.58 -0.26
C GLY A 245 14.02 1.88 -0.42
N MET A 246 14.79 1.86 0.68
CA MET A 246 16.22 2.17 0.66
C MET A 246 17.10 0.94 0.76
N THR A 247 16.56 -0.19 1.18
CA THR A 247 17.32 -1.41 1.40
C THR A 247 16.82 -2.54 0.51
N ASN A 248 17.74 -3.46 0.19
CA ASN A 248 17.43 -4.67 -0.54
C ASN A 248 16.38 -5.49 0.21
N ILE A 249 15.31 -5.89 -0.50
CA ILE A 249 14.25 -6.74 0.05
C ILE A 249 14.50 -8.22 -0.17
N VAL A 250 15.49 -8.60 -0.96
CA VAL A 250 15.82 -9.99 -1.31
C VAL A 250 16.94 -10.50 -0.42
N SER A 251 16.82 -11.75 0.04
CA SER A 251 17.85 -12.45 0.83
C SER A 251 18.96 -12.97 -0.07
N PRO A 252 20.19 -12.41 0.00
CA PRO A 252 21.30 -12.90 -0.83
C PRO A 252 21.65 -14.36 -0.57
N ALA A 253 21.44 -14.84 0.66
CA ALA A 253 21.76 -16.21 1.07
C ALA A 253 20.84 -17.26 0.45
N HIS A 254 19.60 -16.90 0.15
CA HIS A 254 18.58 -17.82 -0.32
C HIS A 254 18.13 -17.57 -1.77
N ARG A 255 18.79 -16.67 -2.51
CA ARG A 255 18.36 -16.31 -3.87
C ARG A 255 18.33 -17.47 -4.86
N TYR A 256 19.14 -18.52 -4.63
CA TYR A 256 19.19 -19.74 -5.44
C TYR A 256 18.51 -20.95 -4.77
N GLY A 257 18.00 -20.79 -3.56
CA GLY A 257 17.65 -21.89 -2.66
C GLY A 257 16.23 -22.41 -2.79
N ASN A 258 15.49 -22.07 -3.84
CA ASN A 258 14.12 -22.57 -3.95
C ASN A 258 14.00 -23.72 -4.95
N ASP A 259 14.20 -24.96 -4.48
CA ASP A 259 14.04 -26.17 -5.27
C ASP A 259 12.63 -26.35 -5.87
N ARG A 260 11.62 -25.67 -5.28
CA ARG A 260 10.23 -25.69 -5.77
C ARG A 260 10.02 -24.82 -7.01
N LEU A 261 10.92 -23.91 -7.29
CA LEU A 261 10.99 -23.17 -8.54
C LEU A 261 11.85 -23.90 -9.57
N ALA A 262 12.20 -25.15 -9.29
CA ALA A 262 13.01 -25.99 -10.14
C ALA A 262 12.46 -26.06 -11.57
N GLY A 263 13.33 -25.88 -12.52
CA GLY A 263 13.05 -25.87 -13.95
C GLY A 263 13.15 -24.51 -14.62
N VAL A 264 13.20 -23.41 -13.86
CA VAL A 264 13.22 -22.05 -14.44
C VAL A 264 14.60 -21.40 -14.39
N GLY A 265 15.55 -21.91 -13.61
CA GLY A 265 16.87 -21.26 -13.44
C GLY A 265 16.76 -19.82 -12.92
N ASP A 266 15.69 -19.50 -12.21
CA ASP A 266 15.41 -18.15 -11.75
C ASP A 266 16.10 -17.87 -10.42
N ALA A 267 16.97 -16.87 -10.43
CA ALA A 267 17.57 -16.30 -9.22
C ALA A 267 16.97 -14.92 -8.96
N MET A 268 16.57 -14.63 -7.73
CA MET A 268 16.01 -13.31 -7.39
C MET A 268 17.07 -12.21 -7.55
N ASP A 269 16.70 -11.15 -8.28
CA ASP A 269 17.52 -9.94 -8.40
C ASP A 269 17.57 -9.18 -7.08
N ASP A 270 18.66 -8.48 -6.80
CA ASP A 270 18.67 -7.50 -5.71
C ASP A 270 17.79 -6.32 -6.10
N MET A 271 16.85 -5.98 -5.23
CA MET A 271 15.88 -4.95 -5.53
C MET A 271 15.40 -4.21 -4.28
N THR A 272 14.94 -2.99 -4.48
CA THR A 272 14.18 -2.23 -3.50
C THR A 272 12.69 -2.20 -3.89
N LEU A 273 11.82 -1.92 -2.93
CA LEU A 273 10.38 -1.90 -3.16
C LEU A 273 9.83 -0.49 -2.92
N ASP A 274 9.33 0.12 -3.98
CA ASP A 274 8.63 1.40 -3.94
C ASP A 274 7.12 1.19 -3.99
N ASN A 275 6.36 2.07 -3.32
CA ASN A 275 4.91 1.99 -3.32
C ASN A 275 4.26 3.37 -3.42
N ILE A 276 3.29 3.52 -4.33
CA ILE A 276 2.31 4.60 -4.31
C ILE A 276 1.11 4.11 -3.51
N VAL A 277 0.71 4.87 -2.51
CA VAL A 277 -0.35 4.49 -1.57
C VAL A 277 -1.44 5.54 -1.59
N VAL A 278 -2.70 5.09 -1.70
CA VAL A 278 -3.88 5.93 -1.53
C VAL A 278 -4.69 5.39 -0.36
N SER A 279 -4.96 6.22 0.65
CA SER A 279 -5.65 5.82 1.88
C SER A 279 -6.81 6.74 2.20
N LEU A 280 -7.91 6.13 2.65
CA LEU A 280 -9.07 6.81 3.22
C LEU A 280 -9.26 6.35 4.66
N GLY A 281 -9.50 7.27 5.59
CA GLY A 281 -9.63 6.92 6.99
C GLY A 281 -10.50 7.84 7.81
N CYS A 282 -10.71 7.41 9.04
CA CYS A 282 -11.47 8.13 10.05
C CYS A 282 -10.70 8.12 11.36
N VAL A 283 -10.52 9.32 11.96
CA VAL A 283 -9.74 9.51 13.18
C VAL A 283 -10.59 10.22 14.22
N PHE A 284 -10.50 9.77 15.48
CA PHE A 284 -11.27 10.25 16.62
C PHE A 284 -10.34 10.79 17.69
N PRO A 285 -10.69 11.88 18.40
CA PRO A 285 -9.91 12.36 19.53
C PRO A 285 -10.05 11.42 20.74
N LEU A 286 -8.94 11.03 21.35
CA LEU A 286 -8.89 10.08 22.47
C LEU A 286 -9.73 10.49 23.67
N ARG A 287 -9.96 11.79 23.90
CA ARG A 287 -10.82 12.29 24.97
C ARG A 287 -12.27 11.82 24.87
N PHE A 288 -12.75 11.50 23.67
CA PHE A 288 -14.10 10.97 23.46
C PHE A 288 -14.26 9.59 24.09
N LEU A 289 -13.26 8.75 24.00
CA LEU A 289 -13.25 7.42 24.59
C LEU A 289 -13.21 7.49 26.13
N GLY A 290 -12.46 8.45 26.69
CA GLY A 290 -12.33 8.61 28.16
C GLY A 290 -13.59 9.16 28.86
N ASN A 291 -14.37 10.02 28.20
CA ASN A 291 -15.59 10.58 28.81
C ASN A 291 -16.79 9.65 28.73
N ALA A 292 -16.86 8.79 27.71
CA ALA A 292 -17.88 7.74 27.63
C ALA A 292 -17.75 6.70 28.75
N TYR A 293 -16.50 6.40 29.16
CA TYR A 293 -16.24 5.46 30.26
C TYR A 293 -16.61 6.01 31.63
N LYS A 294 -16.43 7.33 31.89
CA LYS A 294 -16.84 7.97 33.14
C LYS A 294 -18.34 8.13 33.31
N ALA A 295 -19.10 8.12 32.23
CA ALA A 295 -20.56 8.19 32.27
C ALA A 295 -21.21 6.84 32.65
N VAL A 296 -20.49 5.73 32.55
CA VAL A 296 -20.98 4.39 32.94
C VAL A 296 -20.71 4.08 34.42
N ASP A 297 -19.65 4.67 35.01
CA ASP A 297 -19.28 4.44 36.42
C ASP A 297 -20.09 5.29 37.43
N ASN A 298 -20.92 6.24 36.98
CA ASN A 298 -21.74 7.11 37.82
C ASN A 298 -23.23 6.76 37.82
N LYS A 299 -23.60 5.49 37.61
CA LYS A 299 -24.97 5.01 37.83
C LYS A 299 -25.01 3.90 38.87
#